data_e785516d289867db7024fb0f8a6868ad
#
_entry.id   e785516d289867db7024fb0f8a6868ad
#
_cell.length_a   1.000
_cell.length_b   1.000
_cell.length_c   1.000
_cell.angle_alpha   90.00
_cell.angle_beta   90.00
_cell.angle_gamma   90.00
#
_symmetry.space_group_name_H-M   'P 1'
#
loop_
_entity.id
_entity.type
_entity.pdbx_description
1 polymer ?
#
loop_
_entity_poly.entity_id
_entity_poly.type
_entity_poly.pdbx_seq_one_letter_code
_entity_poly.pdbx_strand_id
1 'polypeptide(L)'
;TGYVGGRLLPLLEVCNAKVRCLVRRPETFVDRAGEETGVVRGDVLDSASLQGTLEGIDTAYYLVHSMGSSGAFEDQDRVAAENFGTAAREAGVKRIIYLGGLGDDGTELSAHLRSRREVGEVLRASGVPTIEFRASIVIGSGSLSFELIRALVERLPVMICPKWVDVKAQPIAIEDLLDYL
;
A
#
# COMPACT_ATOMS: atom_id res chain seq x y z
N THR A 1 -3.22 -6.80 -5.04
CA THR A 1 -3.30 -8.18 -4.50
C THR A 1 -3.34 -8.23 -2.97
N GLY A 2 -2.94 -7.16 -2.28
CA GLY A 2 -2.97 -7.06 -0.82
C GLY A 2 -4.36 -6.75 -0.27
N TYR A 3 -4.45 -6.62 1.07
CA TYR A 3 -5.71 -6.44 1.79
C TYR A 3 -6.51 -5.21 1.31
N VAL A 4 -5.88 -4.03 1.28
CA VAL A 4 -6.54 -2.79 0.84
C VAL A 4 -6.83 -2.82 -0.66
N GLY A 5 -5.84 -3.14 -1.49
CA GLY A 5 -6.02 -3.16 -2.95
C GLY A 5 -7.04 -4.18 -3.43
N GLY A 6 -7.13 -5.34 -2.76
CA GLY A 6 -8.13 -6.35 -3.09
C GLY A 6 -9.57 -5.96 -2.71
N ARG A 7 -9.75 -4.98 -1.81
CA ARG A 7 -11.07 -4.42 -1.45
C ARG A 7 -11.41 -3.16 -2.25
N LEU A 8 -10.39 -2.39 -2.63
CA LEU A 8 -10.54 -1.20 -3.47
C LEU A 8 -10.97 -1.58 -4.90
N LEU A 9 -10.40 -2.66 -5.44
CA LEU A 9 -10.66 -3.07 -6.82
C LEU A 9 -12.17 -3.20 -7.15
N PRO A 10 -12.97 -3.98 -6.41
CA PRO A 10 -14.40 -4.11 -6.71
C PRO A 10 -15.16 -2.77 -6.67
N LEU A 11 -14.74 -1.84 -5.80
CA LEU A 11 -15.37 -0.52 -5.72
C LEU A 11 -15.08 0.31 -6.96
N LEU A 12 -13.84 0.29 -7.45
CA LEU A 12 -13.46 0.97 -8.69
C LEU A 12 -14.18 0.37 -9.91
N GLU A 13 -14.36 -0.94 -9.95
CA GLU A 13 -15.11 -1.64 -11.00
C GLU A 13 -16.60 -1.24 -11.01
N VAL A 14 -17.23 -1.16 -9.84
CA VAL A 14 -18.64 -0.69 -9.71
C VAL A 14 -18.78 0.77 -10.15
N CYS A 15 -17.77 1.61 -9.95
CA CYS A 15 -17.73 2.99 -10.44
C CYS A 15 -17.45 3.10 -11.95
N ASN A 16 -17.40 2.01 -12.69
CA ASN A 16 -17.05 1.95 -14.13
C ASN A 16 -15.69 2.59 -14.44
N ALA A 17 -14.74 2.55 -13.50
CA ALA A 17 -13.39 2.97 -13.76
C ALA A 17 -12.68 1.93 -14.64
N LYS A 18 -11.91 2.39 -15.63
CA LYS A 18 -11.01 1.50 -16.38
C LYS A 18 -9.80 1.17 -15.53
N VAL A 19 -9.80 0.01 -14.92
CA VAL A 19 -8.77 -0.42 -13.97
C VAL A 19 -7.72 -1.28 -14.65
N ARG A 20 -6.45 -1.06 -14.27
CA ARG A 20 -5.33 -1.95 -14.60
C ARG A 20 -4.60 -2.36 -13.32
N CYS A 21 -4.50 -3.66 -13.08
CA CYS A 21 -3.80 -4.23 -11.94
C CYS A 21 -2.40 -4.66 -12.34
N LEU A 22 -1.37 -4.04 -11.76
CA LEU A 22 0.02 -4.48 -11.86
C LEU A 22 0.29 -5.57 -10.84
N VAL A 23 0.67 -6.75 -11.29
CA VAL A 23 0.86 -7.91 -10.42
C VAL A 23 2.09 -8.72 -10.84
N ARG A 24 2.77 -9.34 -9.89
CA ARG A 24 3.93 -10.19 -10.16
C ARG A 24 3.55 -11.52 -10.82
N ARG A 25 2.38 -12.05 -10.50
CA ARG A 25 1.86 -13.35 -10.98
C ARG A 25 0.42 -13.17 -11.46
N PRO A 26 0.21 -12.79 -12.73
CA PRO A 26 -1.14 -12.63 -13.30
C PRO A 26 -1.99 -13.89 -13.15
N GLU A 27 -1.40 -15.06 -13.33
CA GLU A 27 -2.06 -16.37 -13.25
C GLU A 27 -2.75 -16.66 -11.92
N THR A 28 -2.32 -16.02 -10.84
CA THR A 28 -2.93 -16.16 -9.49
C THR A 28 -3.92 -15.06 -9.17
N PHE A 29 -4.13 -14.12 -10.08
CA PHE A 29 -4.92 -12.93 -9.82
C PHE A 29 -6.08 -12.72 -10.80
N VAL A 30 -5.99 -13.26 -12.01
CA VAL A 30 -6.97 -13.03 -13.09
C VAL A 30 -8.40 -13.36 -12.65
N ASP A 31 -8.60 -14.43 -11.89
CA ASP A 31 -9.92 -14.85 -11.39
C ASP A 31 -10.53 -13.90 -10.35
N ARG A 32 -9.75 -12.91 -9.88
CA ARG A 32 -10.17 -11.90 -8.90
C ARG A 32 -10.47 -10.56 -9.52
N ALA A 33 -10.16 -10.40 -10.79
CA ALA A 33 -10.39 -9.19 -11.57
C ALA A 33 -11.70 -9.33 -12.36
N GLY A 34 -12.47 -8.24 -12.45
CA GLY A 34 -13.62 -8.18 -13.34
C GLY A 34 -13.19 -8.28 -14.82
N GLU A 35 -14.15 -8.64 -15.69
CA GLU A 35 -13.89 -8.87 -17.13
C GLU A 35 -13.26 -7.65 -17.83
N GLU A 36 -13.59 -6.45 -17.40
CA GLU A 36 -13.07 -5.17 -17.95
C GLU A 36 -11.74 -4.73 -17.31
N THR A 37 -11.27 -5.43 -16.28
CA THR A 37 -10.05 -5.07 -15.55
C THR A 37 -8.82 -5.64 -16.25
N GLY A 38 -7.93 -4.75 -16.69
CA GLY A 38 -6.64 -5.16 -17.27
C GLY A 38 -5.72 -5.72 -16.18
N VAL A 39 -5.12 -6.89 -16.45
CA VAL A 39 -4.10 -7.48 -15.56
C VAL A 39 -2.78 -7.53 -16.30
N VAL A 40 -1.76 -6.85 -15.80
CA VAL A 40 -0.43 -6.79 -16.40
C VAL A 40 0.64 -7.32 -15.44
N ARG A 41 1.64 -8.00 -16.00
CA ARG A 41 2.79 -8.48 -15.23
C ARG A 41 3.77 -7.35 -14.99
N GLY A 42 4.25 -7.20 -13.75
CA GLY A 42 5.36 -6.34 -13.39
C GLY A 42 5.75 -6.50 -11.94
N ASP A 43 7.01 -6.23 -11.66
CA ASP A 43 7.57 -6.19 -10.30
C ASP A 43 8.20 -4.80 -10.08
N VAL A 44 7.78 -4.11 -9.06
CA VAL A 44 8.30 -2.77 -8.72
C VAL A 44 9.80 -2.79 -8.37
N LEU A 45 10.35 -3.95 -8.04
CA LEU A 45 11.80 -4.13 -7.84
C LEU A 45 12.56 -4.34 -9.16
N ASP A 46 11.87 -4.61 -10.25
CA ASP A 46 12.45 -4.78 -11.60
C ASP A 46 11.94 -3.65 -12.51
N SER A 47 12.74 -2.60 -12.66
CA SER A 47 12.37 -1.43 -13.46
C SER A 47 12.08 -1.76 -14.92
N ALA A 48 12.76 -2.77 -15.49
CA ALA A 48 12.52 -3.18 -16.87
C ALA A 48 11.11 -3.78 -17.04
N SER A 49 10.60 -4.49 -16.04
CA SER A 49 9.26 -5.06 -16.05
C SER A 49 8.14 -4.03 -15.98
N LEU A 50 8.45 -2.78 -15.64
CA LEU A 50 7.47 -1.68 -15.53
C LEU A 50 7.27 -0.93 -16.85
N GLN A 51 8.14 -1.15 -17.85
CA GLN A 51 8.04 -0.46 -19.13
C GLN A 51 6.67 -0.69 -19.79
N GLY A 52 6.00 0.40 -20.21
CA GLY A 52 4.69 0.35 -20.85
C GLY A 52 3.52 -0.04 -19.94
N THR A 53 3.77 -0.52 -18.72
CA THR A 53 2.69 -1.00 -17.83
C THR A 53 1.77 0.11 -17.34
N LEU A 54 2.25 1.35 -17.28
CA LEU A 54 1.51 2.54 -16.82
C LEU A 54 1.04 3.45 -17.99
N GLU A 55 1.24 3.05 -19.23
CA GLU A 55 0.77 3.84 -20.37
C GLU A 55 -0.74 4.01 -20.36
N GLY A 56 -1.20 5.26 -20.57
CA GLY A 56 -2.61 5.62 -20.58
C GLY A 56 -3.28 5.59 -19.20
N ILE A 57 -2.51 5.55 -18.12
CA ILE A 57 -3.01 5.63 -16.75
C ILE A 57 -3.02 7.08 -16.28
N ASP A 58 -4.17 7.59 -15.88
CA ASP A 58 -4.32 8.91 -15.29
C ASP A 58 -3.97 8.93 -13.79
N THR A 59 -4.44 7.95 -13.04
CA THR A 59 -4.26 7.86 -11.58
C THR A 59 -3.69 6.50 -11.22
N ALA A 60 -2.57 6.48 -10.50
CA ALA A 60 -1.92 5.27 -10.06
C ALA A 60 -1.99 5.14 -8.53
N TYR A 61 -2.50 4.02 -8.04
CA TYR A 61 -2.52 3.69 -6.61
C TYR A 61 -1.26 2.90 -6.24
N TYR A 62 -0.41 3.48 -5.42
CA TYR A 62 0.75 2.79 -4.86
C TYR A 62 0.41 2.20 -3.49
N LEU A 63 0.06 0.92 -3.46
CA LEU A 63 -0.34 0.18 -2.26
C LEU A 63 0.65 -0.96 -1.93
N VAL A 64 1.89 -0.84 -2.44
CA VAL A 64 2.95 -1.83 -2.23
C VAL A 64 3.71 -1.51 -0.94
N HIS A 65 4.00 -2.55 -0.17
CA HIS A 65 4.94 -2.49 0.93
C HIS A 65 5.53 -3.87 1.21
N SER A 66 6.76 -3.89 1.66
CA SER A 66 7.42 -5.13 2.08
C SER A 66 7.12 -5.40 3.55
N MET A 67 6.75 -6.64 3.88
CA MET A 67 6.55 -7.10 5.27
C MET A 67 7.68 -8.06 5.66
N GLY A 68 8.93 -7.66 5.39
CA GLY A 68 10.11 -8.45 5.73
C GLY A 68 10.61 -8.19 7.15
N SER A 69 11.14 -9.22 7.80
CA SER A 69 11.77 -9.12 9.14
C SER A 69 13.27 -8.78 9.08
N SER A 70 13.86 -8.63 7.90
CA SER A 70 15.28 -8.31 7.70
C SER A 70 15.47 -6.84 7.34
N GLY A 71 16.51 -6.16 7.83
CA GLY A 71 16.78 -4.73 7.55
C GLY A 71 16.91 -4.34 6.08
N ALA A 72 16.89 -5.32 5.18
CA ALA A 72 16.86 -5.11 3.72
C ALA A 72 15.51 -4.61 3.19
N PHE A 73 14.43 -4.60 3.98
CA PHE A 73 13.09 -4.19 3.48
C PHE A 73 13.01 -2.67 3.25
N GLU A 74 13.71 -1.85 4.05
CA GLU A 74 13.73 -0.39 3.86
C GLU A 74 14.33 -0.02 2.49
N ASP A 75 15.46 -0.64 2.14
CA ASP A 75 16.08 -0.44 0.81
C ASP A 75 15.20 -0.95 -0.33
N GLN A 76 14.53 -2.08 -0.14
CA GLN A 76 13.60 -2.62 -1.15
C GLN A 76 12.39 -1.72 -1.36
N ASP A 77 11.79 -1.20 -0.30
CA ASP A 77 10.65 -0.29 -0.39
C ASP A 77 11.06 1.01 -1.10
N ARG A 78 12.25 1.55 -0.80
CA ARG A 78 12.80 2.73 -1.47
C ARG A 78 13.02 2.49 -2.96
N VAL A 79 13.72 1.42 -3.33
CA VAL A 79 13.99 1.06 -4.74
C VAL A 79 12.68 0.82 -5.49
N ALA A 80 11.72 0.14 -4.89
CA ALA A 80 10.40 -0.09 -5.49
C ALA A 80 9.66 1.23 -5.77
N ALA A 81 9.72 2.19 -4.84
CA ALA A 81 9.11 3.51 -5.02
C ALA A 81 9.83 4.35 -6.10
N GLU A 82 11.18 4.31 -6.16
CA GLU A 82 11.98 4.96 -7.19
C GLU A 82 11.64 4.45 -8.59
N ASN A 83 11.61 3.13 -8.77
CA ASN A 83 11.27 2.48 -10.03
C ASN A 83 9.85 2.84 -10.47
N PHE A 84 8.89 2.73 -9.54
CA PHE A 84 7.49 3.04 -9.84
C PHE A 84 7.28 4.52 -10.16
N GLY A 85 7.87 5.43 -9.38
CA GLY A 85 7.79 6.86 -9.60
C GLY A 85 8.39 7.28 -10.96
N THR A 86 9.51 6.66 -11.34
CA THR A 86 10.15 6.87 -12.65
C THR A 86 9.24 6.39 -13.78
N ALA A 87 8.73 5.16 -13.70
CA ALA A 87 7.82 4.61 -14.70
C ALA A 87 6.51 5.43 -14.82
N ALA A 88 5.96 5.91 -13.69
CA ALA A 88 4.77 6.76 -13.67
C ALA A 88 5.01 8.11 -14.36
N ARG A 89 6.16 8.73 -14.11
CA ARG A 89 6.55 9.99 -14.78
C ARG A 89 6.73 9.79 -16.28
N GLU A 90 7.44 8.75 -16.70
CA GLU A 90 7.69 8.44 -18.11
C GLU A 90 6.42 8.13 -18.89
N ALA A 91 5.46 7.47 -18.24
CA ALA A 91 4.14 7.16 -18.80
C ALA A 91 3.17 8.36 -18.78
N GLY A 92 3.53 9.50 -18.16
CA GLY A 92 2.68 10.68 -18.07
C GLY A 92 1.49 10.51 -17.10
N VAL A 93 1.64 9.69 -16.07
CA VAL A 93 0.63 9.54 -15.01
C VAL A 93 0.38 10.90 -14.34
N LYS A 94 -0.89 11.29 -14.22
CA LYS A 94 -1.28 12.62 -13.71
C LYS A 94 -1.19 12.73 -12.19
N ARG A 95 -1.38 11.63 -11.47
CA ARG A 95 -1.29 11.59 -10.02
C ARG A 95 -0.99 10.20 -9.49
N ILE A 96 -0.30 10.16 -8.36
CA ILE A 96 -0.10 8.95 -7.56
C ILE A 96 -0.90 9.11 -6.27
N ILE A 97 -1.66 8.07 -5.88
CA ILE A 97 -2.30 7.96 -4.57
C ILE A 97 -1.50 6.93 -3.78
N TYR A 98 -0.93 7.35 -2.66
CA TYR A 98 -0.11 6.52 -1.79
C TYR A 98 -0.77 6.36 -0.42
N LEU A 99 -0.84 5.13 0.08
CA LEU A 99 -1.25 4.83 1.44
C LEU A 99 -0.03 4.60 2.32
N GLY A 100 0.36 5.63 3.06
CA GLY A 100 1.47 5.64 4.01
C GLY A 100 1.07 5.22 5.42
N GLY A 101 2.05 5.23 6.34
CA GLY A 101 1.85 5.00 7.76
C GLY A 101 1.68 6.32 8.54
N LEU A 102 0.82 6.33 9.54
CA LEU A 102 0.68 7.44 10.46
C LEU A 102 1.79 7.39 11.51
N GLY A 103 2.54 8.47 11.65
CA GLY A 103 3.57 8.66 12.68
C GLY A 103 3.87 10.15 12.84
N ASP A 104 4.19 10.59 14.04
CA ASP A 104 4.54 11.98 14.34
C ASP A 104 5.96 12.31 13.90
N ASP A 105 6.16 13.51 13.36
CA ASP A 105 7.45 14.00 12.84
C ASP A 105 8.52 14.21 13.94
N GLY A 106 8.16 14.16 15.22
CA GLY A 106 9.04 14.42 16.37
C GLY A 106 9.44 13.21 17.21
N THR A 107 9.00 11.99 16.87
CA THR A 107 9.26 10.78 17.66
C THR A 107 10.27 9.87 16.98
N GLU A 108 10.95 9.02 17.77
CA GLU A 108 11.73 7.89 17.20
C GLU A 108 10.78 6.92 16.51
N LEU A 109 10.66 7.07 15.19
CA LEU A 109 9.85 6.18 14.36
C LEU A 109 10.45 4.76 14.34
N SER A 110 9.60 3.76 14.38
CA SER A 110 10.03 2.39 14.07
C SER A 110 10.61 2.30 12.65
N ALA A 111 11.46 1.32 12.39
CA ALA A 111 12.03 1.08 11.05
C ALA A 111 10.93 1.01 9.98
N HIS A 112 9.82 0.36 10.29
CA HIS A 112 8.66 0.26 9.41
C HIS A 112 8.03 1.63 9.08
N LEU A 113 7.82 2.50 10.06
CA LEU A 113 7.25 3.84 9.83
C LEU A 113 8.23 4.76 9.10
N ARG A 114 9.54 4.62 9.35
CA ARG A 114 10.57 5.35 8.59
C ARG A 114 10.53 4.97 7.11
N SER A 115 10.53 3.66 6.80
CA SER A 115 10.40 3.17 5.41
C SER A 115 9.16 3.73 4.72
N ARG A 116 8.01 3.71 5.39
CA ARG A 116 6.75 4.27 4.85
C ARG A 116 6.83 5.76 4.55
N ARG A 117 7.48 6.51 5.41
CA ARG A 117 7.71 7.95 5.21
C ARG A 117 8.65 8.20 4.04
N GLU A 118 9.77 7.48 3.98
CA GLU A 118 10.75 7.56 2.89
C GLU A 118 10.09 7.25 1.53
N VAL A 119 9.28 6.21 1.43
CA VAL A 119 8.49 5.90 0.23
C VAL A 119 7.64 7.09 -0.21
N GLY A 120 6.93 7.75 0.73
CA GLY A 120 6.15 8.95 0.41
C GLY A 120 7.02 10.10 -0.11
N GLU A 121 8.21 10.31 0.46
CA GLU A 121 9.18 11.31 0.01
C GLU A 121 9.71 10.99 -1.39
N VAL A 122 10.07 9.75 -1.66
CA VAL A 122 10.54 9.26 -2.97
C VAL A 122 9.47 9.44 -4.05
N LEU A 123 8.22 9.04 -3.77
CA LEU A 123 7.14 9.20 -4.72
C LEU A 123 6.87 10.68 -5.06
N ARG A 124 6.90 11.57 -4.06
CA ARG A 124 6.79 13.03 -4.30
C ARG A 124 7.97 13.58 -5.11
N ALA A 125 9.18 13.08 -4.86
CA ALA A 125 10.38 13.47 -5.59
C ALA A 125 10.40 12.98 -7.04
N SER A 126 9.55 12.02 -7.42
CA SER A 126 9.45 11.54 -8.81
C SER A 126 9.00 12.61 -9.81
N GLY A 127 8.39 13.70 -9.32
CA GLY A 127 7.82 14.78 -10.15
C GLY A 127 6.36 14.53 -10.54
N VAL A 128 5.76 13.38 -10.20
CA VAL A 128 4.33 13.14 -10.38
C VAL A 128 3.58 13.65 -9.14
N PRO A 129 2.51 14.45 -9.28
CA PRO A 129 1.67 14.88 -8.16
C PRO A 129 1.24 13.69 -7.30
N THR A 130 1.64 13.68 -6.02
CA THR A 130 1.40 12.56 -5.11
C THR A 130 0.51 13.00 -3.95
N ILE A 131 -0.62 12.30 -3.79
CA ILE A 131 -1.53 12.43 -2.65
C ILE A 131 -1.20 11.28 -1.69
N GLU A 132 -0.77 11.63 -0.48
CA GLU A 132 -0.46 10.65 0.57
C GLU A 132 -1.56 10.63 1.62
N PHE A 133 -2.23 9.48 1.75
CA PHE A 133 -3.07 9.17 2.89
C PHE A 133 -2.24 8.42 3.92
N ARG A 134 -2.33 8.81 5.19
CA ARG A 134 -1.62 8.17 6.29
C ARG A 134 -2.61 7.48 7.21
N ALA A 135 -2.48 6.18 7.35
CA ALA A 135 -3.30 5.39 8.26
C ALA A 135 -2.44 4.69 9.32
N SER A 136 -3.00 4.52 10.51
CA SER A 136 -2.42 3.72 11.56
C SER A 136 -2.90 2.27 11.43
N ILE A 137 -3.77 1.82 12.32
CA ILE A 137 -4.31 0.47 12.33
C ILE A 137 -5.60 0.45 11.48
N VAL A 138 -5.61 -0.35 10.43
CA VAL A 138 -6.81 -0.58 9.62
C VAL A 138 -7.61 -1.72 10.23
N ILE A 139 -8.82 -1.42 10.68
CA ILE A 139 -9.75 -2.38 11.29
C ILE A 139 -10.66 -2.96 10.20
N GLY A 140 -10.76 -4.28 10.16
CA GLY A 140 -11.65 -5.01 9.28
C GLY A 140 -11.30 -6.48 9.19
N SER A 141 -12.26 -7.30 8.84
CA SER A 141 -12.09 -8.75 8.71
C SER A 141 -10.97 -9.09 7.73
N GLY A 142 -10.01 -9.91 8.14
CA GLY A 142 -8.83 -10.29 7.34
C GLY A 142 -7.71 -9.25 7.34
N SER A 143 -7.82 -8.14 8.08
CA SER A 143 -6.69 -7.25 8.36
C SER A 143 -5.72 -7.93 9.32
N LEU A 144 -4.48 -8.17 8.90
CA LEU A 144 -3.50 -8.89 9.70
C LEU A 144 -3.29 -8.26 11.09
N SER A 145 -3.17 -6.93 11.15
CA SER A 145 -2.98 -6.19 12.40
C SER A 145 -4.19 -6.36 13.34
N PHE A 146 -5.39 -6.23 12.79
CA PHE A 146 -6.63 -6.37 13.55
C PHE A 146 -6.84 -7.80 14.04
N GLU A 147 -6.66 -8.81 13.17
CA GLU A 147 -6.82 -10.20 13.52
C GLU A 147 -5.80 -10.65 14.60
N LEU A 148 -4.57 -10.12 14.54
CA LEU A 148 -3.57 -10.38 15.57
C LEU A 148 -4.01 -9.81 16.94
N ILE A 149 -4.42 -8.54 16.98
CA ILE A 149 -4.90 -7.90 18.23
C ILE A 149 -6.11 -8.65 18.77
N ARG A 150 -7.09 -8.96 17.93
CA ARG A 150 -8.28 -9.72 18.29
C ARG A 150 -7.92 -11.07 18.89
N ALA A 151 -7.05 -11.83 18.21
CA ALA A 151 -6.63 -13.13 18.68
C ALA A 151 -5.90 -13.08 20.04
N LEU A 152 -5.08 -12.05 20.28
CA LEU A 152 -4.41 -11.86 21.56
C LEU A 152 -5.43 -11.57 22.67
N VAL A 153 -6.38 -10.67 22.44
CA VAL A 153 -7.39 -10.28 23.44
C VAL A 153 -8.34 -11.45 23.75
N GLU A 154 -8.77 -12.20 22.74
CA GLU A 154 -9.73 -13.30 22.91
C GLU A 154 -9.12 -14.56 23.54
N ARG A 155 -7.81 -14.82 23.30
CA ARG A 155 -7.18 -16.08 23.70
C ARG A 155 -6.33 -16.00 24.97
N LEU A 156 -5.86 -14.81 25.34
CA LEU A 156 -5.00 -14.65 26.50
C LEU A 156 -5.83 -14.23 27.73
N PRO A 157 -5.94 -15.06 28.79
CA PRO A 157 -6.67 -14.71 30.01
C PRO A 157 -5.97 -13.60 30.81
N VAL A 158 -4.65 -13.46 30.63
CA VAL A 158 -3.82 -12.41 31.21
C VAL A 158 -2.80 -11.98 30.16
N MET A 159 -2.69 -10.69 29.94
CA MET A 159 -1.74 -10.12 29.01
C MET A 159 -0.78 -9.19 29.74
N ILE A 160 0.53 -9.52 29.70
CA ILE A 160 1.58 -8.64 30.20
C ILE A 160 1.91 -7.66 29.08
N CYS A 161 1.47 -6.40 29.26
CA CYS A 161 1.70 -5.35 28.29
C CYS A 161 3.01 -4.62 28.60
N PRO A 162 3.97 -4.55 27.66
CA PRO A 162 5.15 -3.71 27.80
C PRO A 162 4.76 -2.24 27.85
N LYS A 163 5.60 -1.37 28.43
CA LYS A 163 5.33 0.07 28.54
C LYS A 163 5.09 0.78 27.20
N TRP A 164 5.66 0.26 26.10
CA TRP A 164 5.46 0.82 24.77
C TRP A 164 4.05 0.60 24.20
N VAL A 165 3.21 -0.22 24.85
CA VAL A 165 1.80 -0.40 24.44
C VAL A 165 0.95 0.82 24.80
N ASP A 166 1.41 1.68 25.72
CA ASP A 166 0.72 2.94 26.09
C ASP A 166 0.95 4.06 25.04
N VAL A 167 0.93 3.69 23.77
CA VAL A 167 1.02 4.60 22.63
C VAL A 167 -0.37 4.85 22.06
N LYS A 168 -0.70 6.12 21.84
CA LYS A 168 -1.97 6.48 21.21
C LYS A 168 -2.00 5.94 19.78
N ALA A 169 -3.08 5.26 19.42
CA ALA A 169 -3.35 4.79 18.09
C ALA A 169 -4.62 5.45 17.52
N GLN A 170 -4.65 5.67 16.23
CA GLN A 170 -5.81 6.20 15.50
C GLN A 170 -6.29 5.12 14.52
N PRO A 171 -7.11 4.15 14.98
CA PRO A 171 -7.65 3.13 14.08
C PRO A 171 -8.66 3.75 13.10
N ILE A 172 -8.74 3.15 11.92
CA ILE A 172 -9.71 3.50 10.88
C ILE A 172 -10.37 2.21 10.37
N ALA A 173 -11.67 2.22 10.14
CA ALA A 173 -12.35 1.09 9.50
C ALA A 173 -11.90 0.98 8.03
N ILE A 174 -11.86 -0.24 7.52
CA ILE A 174 -11.45 -0.45 6.11
C ILE A 174 -12.43 0.23 5.15
N GLU A 175 -13.71 0.24 5.47
CA GLU A 175 -14.76 0.88 4.69
C GLU A 175 -14.50 2.38 4.58
N ASP A 176 -14.27 3.07 5.71
CA ASP A 176 -13.96 4.50 5.75
C ASP A 176 -12.66 4.82 4.99
N LEU A 177 -11.63 3.95 5.13
CA LEU A 177 -10.38 4.13 4.39
C LEU A 177 -10.59 4.04 2.88
N LEU A 178 -11.43 3.13 2.42
CA LEU A 178 -11.74 2.95 1.00
C LEU A 178 -12.52 4.12 0.42
N ASP A 179 -13.38 4.75 1.24
CA ASP A 179 -14.12 5.96 0.84
C ASP A 179 -13.21 7.18 0.61
N TYR A 180 -12.05 7.21 1.29
CA TYR A 180 -11.03 8.24 1.06
C TYR A 180 -10.14 7.97 -0.15
N LEU A 181 -9.99 6.73 -0.54
CA LEU A 181 -9.12 6.32 -1.66
C LEU A 181 -9.84 6.36 -3.00
#